data_eb4c383832b82ee2109ee97fb35981c5
#
_entry.id   eb4c383832b82ee2109ee97fb35981c5
#
_cell.length_a   1.000
_cell.length_b   1.000
_cell.length_c   1.000
_cell.angle_alpha   90.00
_cell.angle_beta   90.00
_cell.angle_gamma   90.00
#
_symmetry.space_group_name_H-M   'P 1'
#
loop_
_entity.id
_entity.type
_entity.pdbx_description
1 polymer ?
#
loop_
_entity_poly.entity_id
_entity_poly.type
_entity_poly.pdbx_seq_one_letter_code
_entity_poly.pdbx_strand_id
1 'polypeptide(L)'
;MKYTDGSLRNIHGDLWQARFSYRVEKPNGQVAWKQVSRNIHAQTQKEAQQEKERIRTELERAALLEEILPPEIANSPKLSVFMNEKVDEQLRSGLIASTTYAKYKSEVNLILRFIDDVPVNDITADMVRTMGQKMLSSGYARETVARAHNALKRFLYLALEEGCISSMPITRSVKPPRPIRKEPNALDDATRKRLLGILDQMPDDQLTLAIRLGLGAGLRNEEALGLQWENVDLHDGVIKVRNCICMAGGKVVEKGPKTSAGRRDVPIDPDLVKRLRTRARTVFGTQKLSKLQGFYVLGDTEGHYYGHHALSRAFHEFADKWEIYGTTGELATFYSLRHTYATMLLRAGVDAKTVASLMGHSSVAMTLNVYASTDPQAKAAAGAVVADLMTQR
;
A
#
# COMPACT_ATOMS: atom_id res chain seq x y z
N MET A 1 14.86 2.31 -47.24
CA MET A 1 13.46 2.12 -46.76
C MET A 1 12.84 3.47 -46.44
N LYS A 2 11.54 3.70 -46.76
CA LYS A 2 10.82 4.90 -46.35
C LYS A 2 9.97 4.58 -45.10
N TYR A 3 10.11 5.36 -44.06
CA TYR A 3 9.29 5.30 -42.86
C TYR A 3 8.09 6.24 -42.99
N THR A 4 6.97 5.86 -42.37
CA THR A 4 5.82 6.78 -42.25
C THR A 4 6.17 7.93 -41.31
N ASP A 5 5.37 9.01 -41.32
CA ASP A 5 5.53 10.12 -40.37
C ASP A 5 5.45 9.69 -38.90
N GLY A 6 4.93 8.51 -38.65
CA GLY A 6 4.84 7.93 -37.33
C GLY A 6 3.83 8.61 -36.40
N SER A 7 3.48 7.91 -35.35
CA SER A 7 2.66 8.46 -34.28
C SER A 7 3.53 8.78 -33.06
N LEU A 8 3.13 9.81 -32.32
CA LEU A 8 3.76 10.20 -31.06
C LEU A 8 2.69 10.11 -29.96
N ARG A 9 3.06 9.46 -28.85
CA ARG A 9 2.15 9.28 -27.72
C ARG A 9 2.90 9.50 -26.42
N ASN A 10 2.32 10.29 -25.50
CA ASN A 10 2.80 10.35 -24.14
C ASN A 10 2.43 9.05 -23.41
N ILE A 11 3.41 8.42 -22.79
CA ILE A 11 3.25 7.19 -22.00
C ILE A 11 3.00 7.54 -20.54
N HIS A 12 3.90 8.38 -19.97
CA HIS A 12 3.81 8.83 -18.59
C HIS A 12 4.82 9.96 -18.35
N GLY A 13 4.37 11.10 -17.80
CA GLY A 13 5.26 12.22 -17.48
C GLY A 13 6.04 12.74 -18.69
N ASP A 14 7.36 12.70 -18.61
CA ASP A 14 8.30 13.10 -19.67
C ASP A 14 8.60 12.00 -20.70
N LEU A 15 8.05 10.78 -20.50
CA LEU A 15 8.27 9.66 -21.40
C LEU A 15 7.25 9.64 -22.54
N TRP A 16 7.74 9.73 -23.76
CA TRP A 16 6.97 9.66 -25.00
C TRP A 16 7.39 8.45 -25.81
N GLN A 17 6.48 7.91 -26.61
CA GLN A 17 6.78 6.86 -27.57
C GLN A 17 6.48 7.35 -28.99
N ALA A 18 7.51 7.35 -29.82
CA ALA A 18 7.39 7.48 -31.27
C ALA A 18 7.26 6.11 -31.90
N ARG A 19 6.35 5.91 -32.84
CA ARG A 19 6.12 4.65 -33.57
C ARG A 19 6.08 4.94 -35.05
N PHE A 20 6.96 4.26 -35.81
CA PHE A 20 7.10 4.38 -37.26
C PHE A 20 6.74 3.05 -37.91
N SER A 21 6.09 3.09 -39.08
CA SER A 21 5.79 1.92 -39.89
C SER A 21 6.63 1.95 -41.18
N TYR A 22 7.06 0.80 -41.66
CA TYR A 22 7.79 0.64 -42.91
C TYR A 22 7.37 -0.64 -43.66
N ARG A 23 7.54 -0.64 -44.98
CA ARG A 23 7.17 -1.78 -45.83
C ARG A 23 8.34 -2.74 -45.96
N VAL A 24 8.06 -4.05 -45.84
CA VAL A 24 9.03 -5.12 -46.07
C VAL A 24 8.44 -6.06 -47.10
N GLU A 25 9.17 -6.38 -48.12
CA GLU A 25 8.81 -7.40 -49.13
C GLU A 25 9.26 -8.77 -48.61
N LYS A 26 8.29 -9.72 -48.53
CA LYS A 26 8.62 -11.08 -48.10
C LYS A 26 9.20 -11.89 -49.28
N PRO A 27 9.91 -13.01 -49.02
CA PRO A 27 10.48 -13.85 -50.05
C PRO A 27 9.41 -14.40 -51.03
N ASN A 28 8.14 -14.39 -50.66
CA ASN A 28 7.01 -14.84 -51.51
C ASN A 28 6.38 -13.68 -52.32
N GLY A 29 7.00 -12.51 -52.38
CA GLY A 29 6.51 -11.33 -53.09
C GLY A 29 5.37 -10.56 -52.39
N GLN A 30 4.91 -11.03 -51.23
CA GLN A 30 3.93 -10.30 -50.45
C GLN A 30 4.55 -9.15 -49.67
N VAL A 31 3.86 -8.01 -49.63
CA VAL A 31 4.27 -6.84 -48.84
C VAL A 31 3.68 -6.92 -47.44
N ALA A 32 4.52 -6.82 -46.45
CA ALA A 32 4.12 -6.70 -45.05
C ALA A 32 4.51 -5.34 -44.48
N TRP A 33 3.70 -4.81 -43.58
CA TRP A 33 4.03 -3.63 -42.79
C TRP A 33 4.70 -4.08 -41.49
N LYS A 34 5.85 -3.53 -41.20
CA LYS A 34 6.53 -3.65 -39.89
C LYS A 34 6.52 -2.32 -39.18
N GLN A 35 6.65 -2.37 -37.86
CA GLN A 35 6.69 -1.17 -37.02
C GLN A 35 7.95 -1.18 -36.16
N VAL A 36 8.51 0.02 -35.95
CA VAL A 36 9.58 0.28 -34.99
C VAL A 36 9.09 1.36 -34.04
N SER A 37 9.37 1.18 -32.74
CA SER A 37 9.08 2.17 -31.71
C SER A 37 10.36 2.67 -31.05
N ARG A 38 10.38 3.94 -30.65
CA ARG A 38 11.47 4.55 -29.89
C ARG A 38 10.88 5.36 -28.74
N ASN A 39 11.50 5.27 -27.60
CA ASN A 39 11.18 6.08 -26.45
C ASN A 39 11.94 7.40 -26.51
N ILE A 40 11.26 8.47 -26.12
CA ILE A 40 11.75 9.85 -26.15
C ILE A 40 11.50 10.42 -24.77
N HIS A 41 12.51 11.00 -24.14
CA HIS A 41 12.36 11.81 -22.94
C HIS A 41 12.25 13.28 -23.34
N ALA A 42 11.11 13.92 -23.08
CA ALA A 42 10.84 15.31 -23.41
C ALA A 42 9.84 15.93 -22.43
N GLN A 43 10.13 17.13 -21.98
CA GLN A 43 9.28 17.87 -21.04
C GLN A 43 7.99 18.38 -21.71
N THR A 44 8.05 18.65 -23.02
CA THR A 44 6.93 19.17 -23.79
C THR A 44 6.65 18.33 -25.04
N GLN A 45 5.38 18.40 -25.48
CA GLN A 45 4.97 17.74 -26.73
C GLN A 45 5.76 18.26 -27.94
N LYS A 46 6.16 19.54 -27.95
CA LYS A 46 6.93 20.16 -29.03
C LYS A 46 8.33 19.58 -29.10
N GLU A 47 9.00 19.41 -27.97
CA GLU A 47 10.32 18.74 -27.88
C GLU A 47 10.24 17.28 -28.33
N ALA A 48 9.23 16.55 -27.85
CA ALA A 48 8.99 15.17 -28.24
C ALA A 48 8.75 15.04 -29.75
N GLN A 49 8.07 15.99 -30.37
CA GLN A 49 7.83 16.03 -31.80
C GLN A 49 9.11 16.31 -32.58
N GLN A 50 9.97 17.22 -32.11
CA GLN A 50 11.28 17.50 -32.74
C GLN A 50 12.18 16.27 -32.66
N GLU A 51 12.25 15.61 -31.53
CA GLU A 51 13.06 14.42 -31.35
C GLU A 51 12.52 13.23 -32.18
N LYS A 52 11.19 13.10 -32.33
CA LYS A 52 10.56 12.14 -33.23
C LYS A 52 11.05 12.34 -34.68
N GLU A 53 11.07 13.57 -35.18
CA GLU A 53 11.56 13.87 -36.55
C GLU A 53 13.04 13.56 -36.73
N ARG A 54 13.84 13.85 -35.71
CA ARG A 54 15.26 13.51 -35.70
C ARG A 54 15.46 12.00 -35.80
N ILE A 55 14.75 11.23 -34.96
CA ILE A 55 14.77 9.76 -34.98
C ILE A 55 14.32 9.20 -36.32
N ARG A 56 13.28 9.76 -36.96
CA ARG A 56 12.85 9.36 -38.28
C ARG A 56 13.97 9.54 -39.30
N THR A 57 14.63 10.69 -39.30
CA THR A 57 15.72 11.01 -40.21
C THR A 57 16.92 10.06 -40.01
N GLU A 58 17.26 9.74 -38.75
CA GLU A 58 18.29 8.77 -38.40
C GLU A 58 17.94 7.35 -38.90
N LEU A 59 16.68 6.91 -38.72
CA LEU A 59 16.21 5.63 -39.21
C LEU A 59 16.23 5.53 -40.73
N GLU A 60 15.84 6.58 -41.46
CA GLU A 60 15.88 6.64 -42.92
C GLU A 60 17.32 6.63 -43.43
N ARG A 61 18.21 7.38 -42.77
CA ARG A 61 19.64 7.41 -43.13
C ARG A 61 20.31 6.05 -42.91
N ALA A 62 20.00 5.40 -41.81
CA ALA A 62 20.56 4.09 -41.50
C ALA A 62 19.99 3.00 -42.42
N ALA A 63 18.69 3.11 -42.85
CA ALA A 63 18.07 2.24 -43.83
C ALA A 63 18.72 2.33 -45.23
N LEU A 64 19.21 3.52 -45.58
CA LEU A 64 20.00 3.74 -46.81
C LEU A 64 21.39 3.08 -46.76
N LEU A 65 21.91 2.81 -45.58
CA LEU A 65 23.22 2.19 -45.36
C LEU A 65 23.14 0.66 -45.18
N GLU A 66 22.00 0.02 -45.44
CA GLU A 66 21.73 -1.42 -45.22
C GLU A 66 21.98 -1.94 -43.78
N GLU A 67 22.16 -1.04 -42.82
CA GLU A 67 22.51 -1.36 -41.44
C GLU A 67 21.32 -1.46 -40.49
N ILE A 68 20.06 -1.44 -40.97
CA ILE A 68 18.93 -1.64 -40.07
C ILE A 68 18.27 -2.98 -40.30
N LEU A 69 18.83 -3.98 -39.66
CA LEU A 69 18.00 -4.94 -38.96
C LEU A 69 17.30 -4.15 -37.82
N PRO A 70 15.94 -4.17 -37.68
CA PRO A 70 15.32 -3.76 -36.41
C PRO A 70 16.13 -4.49 -35.35
N PRO A 71 16.55 -3.81 -34.26
CA PRO A 71 17.24 -4.54 -33.23
C PRO A 71 16.32 -5.73 -32.92
N GLU A 72 16.74 -6.91 -33.37
CA GLU A 72 16.21 -8.11 -32.75
C GLU A 72 16.44 -7.84 -31.32
N ILE A 73 15.37 -7.87 -30.53
CA ILE A 73 15.44 -7.94 -29.08
C ILE A 73 15.91 -9.39 -28.80
N ALA A 74 16.98 -9.75 -29.46
CA ALA A 74 17.63 -11.03 -29.50
C ALA A 74 18.45 -11.19 -28.24
N ASN A 75 17.91 -11.07 -27.09
CA ASN A 75 18.38 -11.41 -25.75
C ASN A 75 17.62 -10.63 -24.70
N SER A 76 16.30 -10.43 -24.91
CA SER A 76 15.48 -9.94 -23.82
C SER A 76 15.60 -10.93 -22.65
N PRO A 77 15.94 -10.48 -21.44
CA PRO A 77 16.10 -11.35 -20.29
C PRO A 77 14.79 -12.06 -19.98
N LYS A 78 14.86 -13.25 -19.37
CA LYS A 78 13.67 -13.91 -18.83
C LYS A 78 12.97 -13.01 -17.83
N LEU A 79 11.65 -13.11 -17.76
CA LEU A 79 10.82 -12.32 -16.86
C LEU A 79 11.29 -12.40 -15.41
N SER A 80 11.65 -13.62 -14.94
CA SER A 80 12.16 -13.83 -13.59
C SER A 80 13.46 -13.08 -13.31
N VAL A 81 14.39 -13.12 -14.26
CA VAL A 81 15.69 -12.43 -14.16
C VAL A 81 15.45 -10.94 -14.13
N PHE A 82 14.72 -10.40 -15.11
CA PHE A 82 14.44 -8.98 -15.22
C PHE A 82 13.79 -8.41 -13.95
N MET A 83 12.68 -9.03 -13.50
CA MET A 83 11.97 -8.55 -12.31
C MET A 83 12.85 -8.57 -11.07
N ASN A 84 13.64 -9.64 -10.86
CA ASN A 84 14.50 -9.73 -9.70
C ASN A 84 15.63 -8.70 -9.72
N GLU A 85 16.27 -8.52 -10.85
CA GLU A 85 17.35 -7.52 -11.03
C GLU A 85 16.82 -6.10 -10.78
N LYS A 86 15.63 -5.75 -11.29
CA LYS A 86 15.02 -4.43 -11.07
C LYS A 86 14.67 -4.19 -9.59
N VAL A 87 14.20 -5.20 -8.88
CA VAL A 87 13.94 -5.06 -7.44
C VAL A 87 15.24 -4.89 -6.66
N ASP A 88 16.30 -5.65 -7.02
CA ASP A 88 17.60 -5.57 -6.38
C ASP A 88 18.32 -4.23 -6.68
N GLU A 89 18.18 -3.71 -7.89
CA GLU A 89 18.69 -2.41 -8.29
C GLU A 89 18.03 -1.27 -7.52
N GLN A 90 16.69 -1.28 -7.40
CA GLN A 90 15.95 -0.28 -6.64
C GLN A 90 16.32 -0.27 -5.15
N LEU A 91 16.66 -1.43 -4.57
CA LEU A 91 17.16 -1.47 -3.19
C LEU A 91 18.57 -0.89 -3.10
N ARG A 92 19.48 -1.30 -3.98
CA ARG A 92 20.88 -0.82 -4.00
C ARG A 92 20.99 0.69 -4.22
N SER A 93 20.11 1.25 -5.06
CA SER A 93 20.05 2.69 -5.32
C SER A 93 19.32 3.48 -4.23
N GLY A 94 18.78 2.82 -3.20
CA GLY A 94 18.03 3.50 -2.13
C GLY A 94 16.65 4.01 -2.53
N LEU A 95 16.17 3.68 -3.73
CA LEU A 95 14.83 4.09 -4.21
C LEU A 95 13.69 3.44 -3.42
N ILE A 96 13.94 2.28 -2.84
CA ILE A 96 12.97 1.56 -2.02
C ILE A 96 13.56 1.13 -0.69
N ALA A 97 12.72 1.17 0.36
CA ALA A 97 13.09 0.65 1.67
C ALA A 97 13.07 -0.89 1.69
N SER A 98 13.78 -1.51 2.65
CA SER A 98 13.85 -2.98 2.83
C SER A 98 12.48 -3.66 2.96
N THR A 99 11.50 -3.00 3.58
CA THR A 99 10.11 -3.49 3.66
C THR A 99 9.42 -3.53 2.30
N THR A 100 9.68 -2.54 1.43
CA THR A 100 9.15 -2.48 0.06
C THR A 100 9.85 -3.53 -0.81
N TYR A 101 11.15 -3.71 -0.64
CA TYR A 101 11.93 -4.77 -1.28
C TYR A 101 11.33 -6.16 -0.99
N ALA A 102 11.13 -6.50 0.28
CA ALA A 102 10.53 -7.77 0.68
C ALA A 102 9.13 -7.99 0.05
N LYS A 103 8.32 -6.93 0.03
CA LYS A 103 7.02 -6.95 -0.64
C LYS A 103 7.16 -7.21 -2.14
N TYR A 104 8.07 -6.52 -2.84
CA TYR A 104 8.26 -6.69 -4.27
C TYR A 104 8.79 -8.08 -4.63
N LYS A 105 9.72 -8.63 -3.83
CA LYS A 105 10.16 -10.03 -4.00
C LYS A 105 9.01 -11.02 -3.83
N SER A 106 8.12 -10.79 -2.86
CA SER A 106 6.91 -11.61 -2.68
C SER A 106 5.95 -11.50 -3.87
N GLU A 107 5.76 -10.28 -4.43
CA GLU A 107 4.96 -10.06 -5.64
C GLU A 107 5.57 -10.77 -6.86
N VAL A 108 6.88 -10.68 -7.06
CA VAL A 108 7.60 -11.40 -8.12
C VAL A 108 7.40 -12.91 -8.00
N ASN A 109 7.62 -13.47 -6.81
CA ASN A 109 7.42 -14.91 -6.57
C ASN A 109 5.97 -15.34 -6.82
N LEU A 110 4.99 -14.50 -6.46
CA LEU A 110 3.59 -14.79 -6.71
C LEU A 110 3.27 -14.79 -8.22
N ILE A 111 3.76 -13.80 -8.97
CA ILE A 111 3.57 -13.69 -10.42
C ILE A 111 4.14 -14.92 -11.12
N LEU A 112 5.38 -15.29 -10.80
CA LEU A 112 6.09 -16.42 -11.44
C LEU A 112 5.47 -17.78 -11.18
N ARG A 113 4.58 -17.93 -10.21
CA ARG A 113 3.81 -19.17 -10.01
C ARG A 113 2.70 -19.36 -11.04
N PHE A 114 2.26 -18.29 -11.70
CA PHE A 114 1.06 -18.30 -12.53
C PHE A 114 1.28 -17.82 -13.97
N ILE A 115 2.49 -17.35 -14.29
CA ILE A 115 2.89 -16.96 -15.64
C ILE A 115 4.15 -17.72 -16.03
N ASP A 116 4.25 -18.11 -17.30
CA ASP A 116 5.43 -18.79 -17.81
C ASP A 116 6.65 -17.85 -17.81
N ASP A 117 7.81 -18.37 -17.42
CA ASP A 117 9.05 -17.61 -17.36
C ASP A 117 9.72 -17.54 -18.75
N VAL A 118 9.15 -16.73 -19.60
CA VAL A 118 9.63 -16.45 -20.96
C VAL A 118 10.44 -15.16 -21.01
N PRO A 119 11.18 -14.87 -22.09
CA PRO A 119 11.75 -13.55 -22.34
C PRO A 119 10.70 -12.44 -22.23
N VAL A 120 11.07 -11.28 -21.67
CA VAL A 120 10.10 -10.20 -21.37
C VAL A 120 9.39 -9.71 -22.64
N ASN A 121 10.06 -9.74 -23.80
CA ASN A 121 9.48 -9.37 -25.10
C ASN A 121 8.43 -10.37 -25.61
N ASP A 122 8.41 -11.59 -25.09
CA ASP A 122 7.45 -12.64 -25.48
C ASP A 122 6.20 -12.64 -24.62
N ILE A 123 6.12 -11.78 -23.60
CA ILE A 123 4.94 -11.64 -22.75
C ILE A 123 3.78 -11.08 -23.55
N THR A 124 2.69 -11.83 -23.61
CA THR A 124 1.48 -11.46 -24.35
C THR A 124 0.34 -11.03 -23.43
N ALA A 125 -0.63 -10.31 -23.99
CA ALA A 125 -1.87 -9.95 -23.30
C ALA A 125 -2.65 -11.19 -22.83
N ASP A 126 -2.54 -12.30 -23.56
CA ASP A 126 -3.23 -13.55 -23.24
C ASP A 126 -2.58 -14.24 -22.03
N MET A 127 -1.27 -14.26 -21.95
CA MET A 127 -0.56 -14.78 -20.79
C MET A 127 -0.96 -14.03 -19.51
N VAL A 128 -1.09 -12.70 -19.58
CA VAL A 128 -1.51 -11.88 -18.42
C VAL A 128 -2.97 -12.17 -18.02
N ARG A 129 -3.87 -12.37 -18.98
CA ARG A 129 -5.25 -12.79 -18.70
C ARG A 129 -5.29 -14.17 -18.04
N THR A 130 -4.56 -15.12 -18.62
CA THR A 130 -4.47 -16.49 -18.12
C THR A 130 -3.89 -16.55 -16.73
N MET A 131 -2.85 -15.76 -16.42
CA MET A 131 -2.32 -15.59 -15.05
C MET A 131 -3.43 -15.19 -14.07
N GLY A 132 -4.20 -14.16 -14.40
CA GLY A 132 -5.31 -13.70 -13.56
C GLY A 132 -6.39 -14.76 -13.34
N GLN A 133 -6.75 -15.50 -14.38
CA GLN A 133 -7.73 -16.60 -14.32
C GLN A 133 -7.22 -17.77 -13.46
N LYS A 134 -5.98 -18.21 -13.68
CA LYS A 134 -5.34 -19.26 -12.88
C LYS A 134 -5.28 -18.88 -11.39
N MET A 135 -4.97 -17.62 -11.07
CA MET A 135 -4.98 -17.14 -9.68
C MET A 135 -6.38 -17.20 -9.07
N LEU A 136 -7.42 -16.73 -9.79
CA LEU A 136 -8.79 -16.79 -9.30
C LEU A 136 -9.27 -18.25 -9.10
N SER A 137 -9.00 -19.14 -10.04
CA SER A 137 -9.37 -20.55 -9.93
C SER A 137 -8.60 -21.28 -8.81
N SER A 138 -7.43 -20.78 -8.43
CA SER A 138 -6.66 -21.25 -7.28
C SER A 138 -7.11 -20.63 -5.93
N GLY A 139 -8.24 -19.91 -5.90
CA GLY A 139 -8.84 -19.36 -4.69
C GLY A 139 -8.24 -18.03 -4.20
N TYR A 140 -7.40 -17.36 -4.99
CA TYR A 140 -6.88 -16.05 -4.60
C TYR A 140 -7.97 -14.98 -4.65
N ALA A 141 -7.99 -14.12 -3.63
CA ALA A 141 -8.89 -12.96 -3.59
C ALA A 141 -8.62 -12.00 -4.76
N ARG A 142 -9.70 -11.35 -5.26
CA ARG A 142 -9.62 -10.39 -6.38
C ARG A 142 -8.60 -9.28 -6.15
N GLU A 143 -8.46 -8.82 -4.91
CA GLU A 143 -7.46 -7.82 -4.48
C GLU A 143 -6.02 -8.31 -4.70
N THR A 144 -5.77 -9.59 -4.41
CA THR A 144 -4.45 -10.21 -4.60
C THR A 144 -4.14 -10.34 -6.08
N VAL A 145 -5.12 -10.77 -6.90
CA VAL A 145 -4.97 -10.84 -8.35
C VAL A 145 -4.74 -9.46 -8.96
N ALA A 146 -5.52 -8.46 -8.54
CA ALA A 146 -5.33 -7.07 -9.00
C ALA A 146 -3.96 -6.52 -8.63
N ARG A 147 -3.46 -6.84 -7.44
CA ARG A 147 -2.12 -6.45 -6.99
C ARG A 147 -1.02 -7.12 -7.82
N ALA A 148 -1.10 -8.42 -8.09
CA ALA A 148 -0.15 -9.12 -8.94
C ALA A 148 -0.14 -8.55 -10.37
N HIS A 149 -1.32 -8.31 -10.95
CA HIS A 149 -1.46 -7.67 -12.26
C HIS A 149 -0.81 -6.28 -12.31
N ASN A 150 -1.06 -5.43 -11.30
CA ASN A 150 -0.47 -4.10 -11.23
C ASN A 150 1.06 -4.15 -11.00
N ALA A 151 1.53 -5.13 -10.25
CA ALA A 151 2.96 -5.37 -10.06
C ALA A 151 3.62 -5.79 -11.39
N LEU A 152 3.07 -6.76 -12.11
CA LEU A 152 3.56 -7.15 -13.44
C LEU A 152 3.56 -5.96 -14.42
N LYS A 153 2.47 -5.18 -14.43
CA LYS A 153 2.35 -3.98 -15.26
C LYS A 153 3.47 -2.97 -14.97
N ARG A 154 3.84 -2.77 -13.70
CA ARG A 154 4.95 -1.90 -13.29
C ARG A 154 6.28 -2.38 -13.87
N PHE A 155 6.59 -3.68 -13.80
CA PHE A 155 7.81 -4.23 -14.38
C PHE A 155 7.84 -4.14 -15.91
N LEU A 156 6.70 -4.34 -16.57
CA LEU A 156 6.59 -4.17 -18.02
C LEU A 156 6.77 -2.70 -18.45
N TYR A 157 6.40 -1.72 -17.62
CA TYR A 157 6.75 -0.32 -17.89
C TYR A 157 8.26 -0.09 -17.79
N LEU A 158 8.94 -0.64 -16.79
CA LEU A 158 10.40 -0.58 -16.70
C LEU A 158 11.06 -1.25 -17.93
N ALA A 159 10.55 -2.40 -18.35
CA ALA A 159 11.04 -3.07 -19.56
C ALA A 159 10.83 -2.24 -20.83
N LEU A 160 9.74 -1.48 -20.92
CA LEU A 160 9.50 -0.55 -22.02
C LEU A 160 10.47 0.64 -21.99
N GLU A 161 10.72 1.21 -20.82
CA GLU A 161 11.67 2.31 -20.60
C GLU A 161 13.10 1.90 -20.97
N GLU A 162 13.49 0.66 -20.66
CA GLU A 162 14.82 0.11 -20.98
C GLU A 162 14.94 -0.47 -22.39
N GLY A 163 13.88 -0.42 -23.19
CA GLY A 163 13.89 -0.94 -24.54
C GLY A 163 13.86 -2.46 -24.66
N CYS A 164 13.66 -3.20 -23.55
CA CYS A 164 13.51 -4.66 -23.57
C CYS A 164 12.23 -5.11 -24.29
N ILE A 165 11.20 -4.26 -24.34
CA ILE A 165 9.99 -4.45 -25.13
C ILE A 165 9.70 -3.21 -25.97
N SER A 166 9.11 -3.39 -27.15
CA SER A 166 8.79 -2.28 -28.06
C SER A 166 7.41 -1.66 -27.79
N SER A 167 6.53 -2.36 -27.07
CA SER A 167 5.17 -1.91 -26.76
C SER A 167 4.63 -2.66 -25.54
N MET A 168 3.69 -2.01 -24.83
CA MET A 168 3.05 -2.62 -23.66
C MET A 168 2.11 -3.76 -24.07
N PRO A 169 2.31 -4.99 -23.59
CA PRO A 169 1.37 -6.10 -23.83
C PRO A 169 0.06 -5.93 -23.05
N ILE A 170 0.07 -5.19 -21.94
CA ILE A 170 -1.12 -4.88 -21.13
C ILE A 170 -1.83 -3.66 -21.71
N THR A 171 -2.86 -3.93 -22.53
CA THR A 171 -3.72 -2.89 -23.13
C THR A 171 -4.94 -2.59 -22.25
N ARG A 172 -5.79 -1.65 -22.70
CA ARG A 172 -7.07 -1.33 -22.02
C ARG A 172 -8.02 -2.53 -21.90
N SER A 173 -7.87 -3.55 -22.73
CA SER A 173 -8.68 -4.78 -22.71
C SER A 173 -8.21 -5.78 -21.64
N VAL A 174 -6.98 -5.67 -21.15
CA VAL A 174 -6.42 -6.53 -20.11
C VAL A 174 -6.52 -5.81 -18.77
N LYS A 175 -7.67 -5.96 -18.12
CA LYS A 175 -7.94 -5.31 -16.83
C LYS A 175 -7.85 -6.35 -15.71
N PRO A 176 -7.31 -5.95 -14.54
CA PRO A 176 -7.41 -6.78 -13.35
C PRO A 176 -8.88 -6.90 -12.91
N PRO A 177 -9.24 -7.98 -12.19
CA PRO A 177 -10.55 -8.06 -11.57
C PRO A 177 -10.75 -6.86 -10.62
N ARG A 178 -11.96 -6.30 -10.62
CA ARG A 178 -12.27 -5.20 -9.69
C ARG A 178 -12.24 -5.75 -8.26
N PRO A 179 -11.45 -5.17 -7.36
CA PRO A 179 -11.50 -5.49 -5.95
C PRO A 179 -12.89 -5.25 -5.38
N ILE A 180 -13.33 -6.14 -4.50
CA ILE A 180 -14.55 -5.90 -3.72
C ILE A 180 -14.14 -5.00 -2.56
N ARG A 181 -14.70 -3.80 -2.51
CA ARG A 181 -14.42 -2.88 -1.41
C ARG A 181 -15.03 -3.47 -0.14
N LYS A 182 -14.15 -3.87 0.79
CA LYS A 182 -14.59 -4.29 2.12
C LYS A 182 -14.96 -3.06 2.94
N GLU A 183 -16.07 -3.17 3.64
CA GLU A 183 -16.44 -2.17 4.64
C GLU A 183 -15.50 -2.25 5.85
N PRO A 184 -15.20 -1.12 6.49
CA PRO A 184 -14.42 -1.12 7.72
C PRO A 184 -15.15 -1.89 8.82
N ASN A 185 -14.49 -2.90 9.38
CA ASN A 185 -15.06 -3.71 10.46
C ASN A 185 -14.79 -3.05 11.83
N ALA A 186 -15.48 -1.96 12.14
CA ALA A 186 -15.41 -1.30 13.44
C ALA A 186 -16.30 -2.02 14.47
N LEU A 187 -16.05 -1.83 15.76
CA LEU A 187 -16.96 -2.29 16.82
C LEU A 187 -18.12 -1.29 16.96
N ASP A 188 -19.32 -1.80 17.15
CA ASP A 188 -20.43 -0.98 17.58
C ASP A 188 -20.29 -0.60 19.06
N ASP A 189 -21.17 0.30 19.54
CA ASP A 189 -21.10 0.80 20.91
C ASP A 189 -21.35 -0.28 21.97
N ALA A 190 -22.20 -1.26 21.68
CA ALA A 190 -22.49 -2.35 22.60
C ALA A 190 -21.27 -3.28 22.73
N THR A 191 -20.69 -3.71 21.62
CA THR A 191 -19.49 -4.55 21.59
C THR A 191 -18.29 -3.82 22.21
N ARG A 192 -18.12 -2.53 21.91
CA ARG A 192 -17.06 -1.69 22.51
C ARG A 192 -17.19 -1.62 24.03
N LYS A 193 -18.38 -1.34 24.56
CA LYS A 193 -18.63 -1.30 26.01
C LYS A 193 -18.38 -2.66 26.66
N ARG A 194 -18.86 -3.74 26.02
CA ARG A 194 -18.61 -5.12 26.49
C ARG A 194 -17.12 -5.43 26.53
N LEU A 195 -16.39 -5.10 25.47
CA LEU A 195 -14.92 -5.28 25.42
C LEU A 195 -14.22 -4.53 26.55
N LEU A 196 -14.55 -3.27 26.79
CA LEU A 196 -13.98 -2.50 27.91
C LEU A 196 -14.30 -3.14 29.26
N GLY A 197 -15.54 -3.61 29.49
CA GLY A 197 -15.91 -4.35 30.70
C GLY A 197 -15.13 -5.64 30.91
N ILE A 198 -14.83 -6.38 29.85
CA ILE A 198 -13.95 -7.57 29.88
C ILE A 198 -12.53 -7.16 30.30
N LEU A 199 -11.99 -6.13 29.63
CA LEU A 199 -10.63 -5.64 29.92
C LEU A 199 -10.47 -5.08 31.33
N ASP A 200 -11.52 -4.55 31.94
CA ASP A 200 -11.51 -4.03 33.33
C ASP A 200 -11.39 -5.15 34.37
N GLN A 201 -11.75 -6.37 34.02
CA GLN A 201 -11.63 -7.56 34.88
C GLN A 201 -10.33 -8.33 34.64
N MET A 202 -9.49 -7.89 33.67
CA MET A 202 -8.24 -8.53 33.34
C MET A 202 -7.05 -7.73 33.85
N PRO A 203 -5.89 -8.39 34.11
CA PRO A 203 -4.66 -7.67 34.45
C PRO A 203 -4.22 -6.76 33.28
N ASP A 204 -3.56 -5.66 33.60
CA ASP A 204 -2.95 -4.75 32.63
C ASP A 204 -1.66 -5.38 32.04
N ASP A 205 -1.80 -6.48 31.34
CA ASP A 205 -0.71 -7.15 30.62
C ASP A 205 -0.43 -6.49 29.25
N GLN A 206 0.45 -7.09 28.47
CA GLN A 206 0.85 -6.56 27.16
C GLN A 206 -0.33 -6.54 26.16
N LEU A 207 -1.18 -7.56 26.17
CA LEU A 207 -2.31 -7.68 25.24
C LEU A 207 -3.42 -6.70 25.60
N THR A 208 -3.86 -6.68 26.86
CA THR A 208 -4.95 -5.81 27.31
C THR A 208 -4.57 -4.34 27.13
N LEU A 209 -3.32 -3.99 27.43
CA LEU A 209 -2.83 -2.63 27.21
C LEU A 209 -2.73 -2.28 25.71
N ALA A 210 -2.29 -3.22 24.86
CA ALA A 210 -2.29 -3.03 23.40
C ALA A 210 -3.69 -2.77 22.86
N ILE A 211 -4.70 -3.54 23.33
CA ILE A 211 -6.11 -3.34 22.94
C ILE A 211 -6.59 -1.93 23.33
N ARG A 212 -6.26 -1.48 24.54
CA ARG A 212 -6.61 -0.12 25.01
C ARG A 212 -5.91 0.97 24.19
N LEU A 213 -4.64 0.77 23.81
CA LEU A 213 -3.92 1.67 22.91
C LEU A 213 -4.57 1.73 21.52
N GLY A 214 -5.04 0.59 21.01
CA GLY A 214 -5.79 0.53 19.74
C GLY A 214 -7.13 1.29 19.80
N LEU A 215 -7.89 1.12 20.90
CA LEU A 215 -9.19 1.75 21.10
C LEU A 215 -9.12 3.21 21.55
N GLY A 216 -8.17 3.55 22.43
CA GLY A 216 -8.12 4.87 23.08
C GLY A 216 -7.16 5.86 22.40
N ALA A 217 -6.23 5.37 21.57
CA ALA A 217 -5.27 6.22 20.84
C ALA A 217 -5.25 5.92 19.33
N GLY A 218 -6.04 4.98 18.85
CA GLY A 218 -6.11 4.62 17.44
C GLY A 218 -4.78 4.14 16.84
N LEU A 219 -3.88 3.58 17.64
CA LEU A 219 -2.57 3.13 17.17
C LEU A 219 -2.70 1.94 16.21
N ARG A 220 -1.84 1.92 15.17
CA ARG A 220 -1.64 0.72 14.36
C ARG A 220 -0.90 -0.34 15.18
N ASN A 221 -1.00 -1.62 14.79
CA ASN A 221 -0.27 -2.71 15.43
C ASN A 221 1.24 -2.37 15.55
N GLU A 222 1.85 -1.96 14.44
CA GLU A 222 3.28 -1.63 14.39
C GLU A 222 3.64 -0.40 15.24
N GLU A 223 2.72 0.56 15.39
CA GLU A 223 2.88 1.75 16.23
C GLU A 223 2.76 1.40 17.72
N ALA A 224 1.80 0.53 18.08
CA ALA A 224 1.66 0.06 19.46
C ALA A 224 2.88 -0.75 19.90
N LEU A 225 3.40 -1.63 19.03
CA LEU A 225 4.61 -2.40 19.30
C LEU A 225 5.86 -1.53 19.40
N GLY A 226 5.96 -0.48 18.58
CA GLY A 226 7.10 0.44 18.55
C GLY A 226 7.00 1.60 19.55
N LEU A 227 5.95 1.65 20.39
CA LEU A 227 5.80 2.72 21.36
C LEU A 227 6.81 2.55 22.50
N GLN A 228 7.73 3.51 22.62
CA GLN A 228 8.71 3.59 23.68
C GLN A 228 8.27 4.56 24.80
N TRP A 229 8.71 4.32 26.02
CA TRP A 229 8.32 5.13 27.19
C TRP A 229 8.71 6.60 27.08
N GLU A 230 9.81 6.92 26.42
CA GLU A 230 10.24 8.30 26.16
C GLU A 230 9.27 9.10 25.27
N ASN A 231 8.40 8.38 24.56
CA ASN A 231 7.36 8.95 23.70
C ASN A 231 5.99 9.01 24.39
N VAL A 232 5.92 8.76 25.70
CA VAL A 232 4.71 8.83 26.51
C VAL A 232 4.82 9.95 27.51
N ASP A 233 3.96 10.94 27.38
CA ASP A 233 3.82 12.02 28.36
C ASP A 233 2.61 11.72 29.27
N LEU A 234 2.92 11.21 30.47
CA LEU A 234 1.88 10.88 31.45
C LEU A 234 1.38 12.11 32.24
N HIS A 235 2.04 13.26 32.12
CA HIS A 235 1.58 14.51 32.76
C HIS A 235 0.48 15.13 31.90
N ASP A 236 0.76 15.30 30.61
CA ASP A 236 -0.17 15.93 29.67
C ASP A 236 -1.12 14.91 29.03
N GLY A 237 -0.96 13.61 29.30
CA GLY A 237 -1.78 12.55 28.73
C GLY A 237 -1.63 12.45 27.20
N VAL A 238 -0.39 12.43 26.70
CA VAL A 238 -0.11 12.43 25.26
C VAL A 238 0.85 11.29 24.89
N ILE A 239 0.51 10.58 23.81
CA ILE A 239 1.40 9.63 23.15
C ILE A 239 1.96 10.27 21.87
N LYS A 240 3.29 10.28 21.76
CA LYS A 240 4.02 10.78 20.59
C LYS A 240 4.37 9.60 19.68
N VAL A 241 3.66 9.42 18.57
CA VAL A 241 3.95 8.35 17.61
C VAL A 241 5.19 8.71 16.80
N ARG A 242 6.31 8.03 17.10
CA ARG A 242 7.63 8.31 16.50
C ARG A 242 8.24 7.09 15.84
N ASN A 243 7.99 5.90 16.41
CA ASN A 243 8.56 4.64 15.98
C ASN A 243 7.48 3.62 15.67
N CYS A 244 7.79 2.66 14.83
CA CYS A 244 6.99 1.48 14.58
C CYS A 244 7.90 0.25 14.35
N ILE A 245 7.43 -0.90 14.81
CA ILE A 245 8.07 -2.20 14.60
C ILE A 245 7.34 -2.93 13.50
N CYS A 246 8.05 -3.31 12.44
CA CYS A 246 7.49 -4.04 11.32
C CYS A 246 8.42 -5.17 10.85
N MET A 247 7.89 -6.07 10.03
CA MET A 247 8.66 -7.16 9.43
C MET A 247 9.12 -6.81 8.02
N ALA A 248 10.37 -7.13 7.70
CA ALA A 248 10.91 -7.05 6.35
C ALA A 248 11.84 -8.25 6.10
N GLY A 249 11.50 -9.08 5.11
CA GLY A 249 12.30 -10.25 4.76
C GLY A 249 12.51 -11.22 5.92
N GLY A 250 11.52 -11.41 6.79
CA GLY A 250 11.60 -12.28 7.97
C GLY A 250 12.36 -11.67 9.15
N LYS A 251 12.89 -10.46 9.01
CA LYS A 251 13.57 -9.73 10.09
C LYS A 251 12.70 -8.61 10.62
N VAL A 252 12.82 -8.35 11.91
CA VAL A 252 12.20 -7.20 12.54
C VAL A 252 12.99 -5.95 12.22
N VAL A 253 12.29 -4.88 11.85
CA VAL A 253 12.87 -3.58 11.55
C VAL A 253 12.12 -2.53 12.35
N GLU A 254 12.86 -1.78 13.18
CA GLU A 254 12.37 -0.55 13.78
C GLU A 254 12.60 0.60 12.80
N LYS A 255 11.58 1.40 12.61
CA LYS A 255 11.65 2.60 11.75
C LYS A 255 10.66 3.67 12.20
N GLY A 256 10.88 4.90 11.75
CA GLY A 256 9.87 5.96 11.88
C GLY A 256 8.62 5.67 11.03
N PRO A 257 7.52 6.37 11.31
CA PRO A 257 6.31 6.28 10.49
C PRO A 257 6.60 6.56 9.01
N LYS A 258 5.87 5.87 8.12
CA LYS A 258 6.09 5.91 6.66
C LYS A 258 5.94 7.29 6.03
N THR A 259 5.12 8.15 6.62
CA THR A 259 4.82 9.51 6.13
C THR A 259 5.01 10.53 7.23
N SER A 260 5.19 11.80 6.86
CA SER A 260 5.24 12.91 7.83
C SER A 260 3.97 12.97 8.69
N ALA A 261 2.80 12.74 8.09
CA ALA A 261 1.53 12.66 8.80
C ALA A 261 1.48 11.51 9.84
N GLY A 262 2.29 10.48 9.67
CA GLY A 262 2.41 9.39 10.65
C GLY A 262 3.07 9.84 11.95
N ARG A 263 3.93 10.85 11.92
CA ARG A 263 4.50 11.49 13.12
C ARG A 263 3.47 12.44 13.70
N ARG A 264 2.88 12.06 14.82
CA ARG A 264 1.79 12.78 15.44
C ARG A 264 1.78 12.63 16.94
N ASP A 265 1.07 13.52 17.60
CA ASP A 265 0.81 13.48 19.03
C ASP A 265 -0.68 13.15 19.21
N VAL A 266 -0.96 12.16 20.05
CA VAL A 266 -2.31 11.64 20.29
C VAL A 266 -2.64 11.82 21.77
N PRO A 267 -3.64 12.66 22.10
CA PRO A 267 -4.18 12.73 23.45
C PRO A 267 -4.80 11.39 23.86
N ILE A 268 -4.60 10.99 25.11
CA ILE A 268 -5.16 9.78 25.68
C ILE A 268 -5.99 10.11 26.92
N ASP A 269 -6.97 9.27 27.21
CA ASP A 269 -7.86 9.44 28.34
C ASP A 269 -7.17 9.16 29.69
N PRO A 270 -7.72 9.68 30.82
CA PRO A 270 -7.11 9.52 32.14
C PRO A 270 -7.02 8.05 32.61
N ASP A 271 -7.90 7.16 32.19
CA ASP A 271 -7.85 5.74 32.56
C ASP A 271 -6.63 5.06 31.91
N LEU A 272 -6.41 5.33 30.63
CA LEU A 272 -5.22 4.82 29.94
C LEU A 272 -3.93 5.39 30.54
N VAL A 273 -3.91 6.67 30.92
CA VAL A 273 -2.77 7.25 31.66
C VAL A 273 -2.50 6.50 32.97
N LYS A 274 -3.56 6.21 33.75
CA LYS A 274 -3.44 5.46 35.02
C LYS A 274 -2.88 4.06 34.79
N ARG A 275 -3.34 3.36 33.77
CA ARG A 275 -2.87 2.00 33.43
C ARG A 275 -1.42 2.00 32.98
N LEU A 276 -1.01 2.97 32.16
CA LEU A 276 0.40 3.16 31.77
C LEU A 276 1.28 3.42 32.99
N ARG A 277 0.86 4.27 33.93
CA ARG A 277 1.57 4.48 35.21
C ARG A 277 1.66 3.20 36.04
N THR A 278 0.58 2.43 36.09
CA THR A 278 0.58 1.15 36.80
C THR A 278 1.58 0.20 36.18
N ARG A 279 1.62 0.06 34.87
CA ARG A 279 2.57 -0.79 34.16
C ARG A 279 4.04 -0.34 34.40
N ALA A 280 4.31 0.95 34.30
CA ALA A 280 5.67 1.47 34.61
C ALA A 280 6.11 1.09 36.01
N ARG A 281 5.22 1.16 37.00
CA ARG A 281 5.50 0.79 38.38
C ARG A 281 5.63 -0.71 38.61
N THR A 282 4.67 -1.51 38.08
CA THR A 282 4.56 -2.95 38.41
C THR A 282 5.53 -3.79 37.60
N VAL A 283 5.75 -3.48 36.31
CA VAL A 283 6.63 -4.24 35.43
C VAL A 283 8.06 -3.71 35.48
N PHE A 284 8.24 -2.39 35.41
CA PHE A 284 9.56 -1.77 35.34
C PHE A 284 10.09 -1.22 36.69
N GLY A 285 9.32 -1.33 37.75
CA GLY A 285 9.73 -0.94 39.10
C GLY A 285 9.92 0.56 39.29
N THR A 286 9.46 1.42 38.40
CA THR A 286 9.69 2.87 38.47
C THR A 286 8.48 3.67 37.99
N GLN A 287 8.31 4.87 38.56
CA GLN A 287 7.37 5.88 38.06
C GLN A 287 8.08 7.01 37.28
N LYS A 288 9.42 7.02 37.28
CA LYS A 288 10.22 8.01 36.57
C LYS A 288 10.48 7.51 35.14
N LEU A 289 9.72 7.97 34.18
CA LEU A 289 9.83 7.54 32.77
C LEU A 289 11.22 7.83 32.17
N SER A 290 11.97 8.80 32.69
CA SER A 290 13.34 9.07 32.27
C SER A 290 14.29 7.88 32.50
N LYS A 291 13.95 6.94 33.40
CA LYS A 291 14.70 5.69 33.63
C LYS A 291 14.32 4.59 32.62
N LEU A 292 13.28 4.80 31.83
CA LEU A 292 12.74 3.83 30.86
C LEU A 292 13.05 4.23 29.41
N GLN A 293 14.03 5.11 29.22
CA GLN A 293 14.46 5.50 27.87
C GLN A 293 14.95 4.28 27.10
N GLY A 294 14.47 4.11 25.85
CA GLY A 294 14.76 2.96 24.99
C GLY A 294 13.91 1.70 25.26
N PHE A 295 13.15 1.67 26.38
CA PHE A 295 12.25 0.54 26.64
C PHE A 295 10.90 0.70 25.96
N TYR A 296 10.36 -0.39 25.44
CA TYR A 296 9.02 -0.43 24.83
C TYR A 296 7.92 -0.53 25.88
N VAL A 297 6.83 0.19 25.67
CA VAL A 297 5.67 0.16 26.58
C VAL A 297 5.05 -1.23 26.67
N LEU A 298 4.98 -1.94 25.55
CA LEU A 298 4.53 -3.34 25.48
C LEU A 298 5.69 -4.35 25.59
N GLY A 299 6.90 -3.89 25.88
CA GLY A 299 8.08 -4.71 26.00
C GLY A 299 8.23 -5.36 27.39
N ASP A 300 9.39 -5.99 27.59
CA ASP A 300 9.85 -6.56 28.84
C ASP A 300 10.92 -5.67 29.52
N THR A 301 11.41 -6.12 30.66
CA THR A 301 12.45 -5.44 31.45
C THR A 301 13.86 -5.60 30.89
N GLU A 302 14.03 -6.43 29.86
CA GLU A 302 15.30 -6.66 29.18
C GLU A 302 15.44 -5.78 27.92
N GLY A 303 14.40 -4.99 27.60
CA GLY A 303 14.38 -4.11 26.44
C GLY A 303 13.85 -4.75 25.15
N HIS A 304 13.35 -5.99 25.23
CA HIS A 304 12.73 -6.63 24.07
C HIS A 304 11.32 -6.06 23.84
N TYR A 305 10.96 -5.92 22.57
CA TYR A 305 9.58 -5.57 22.16
C TYR A 305 8.66 -6.80 22.20
N TYR A 306 7.36 -6.57 22.32
CA TYR A 306 6.37 -7.64 22.15
C TYR A 306 6.35 -8.15 20.71
N GLY A 307 6.43 -9.48 20.50
CA GLY A 307 6.66 -10.07 19.19
C GLY A 307 5.64 -9.64 18.13
N HIS A 308 6.12 -9.26 16.95
CA HIS A 308 5.28 -8.66 15.89
C HIS A 308 4.06 -9.50 15.51
N HIS A 309 4.24 -10.81 15.29
CA HIS A 309 3.13 -11.72 14.99
C HIS A 309 2.36 -12.15 16.24
N ALA A 310 2.99 -12.04 17.41
CA ALA A 310 2.38 -12.46 18.66
C ALA A 310 1.17 -11.60 19.01
N LEU A 311 1.25 -10.28 18.87
CA LEU A 311 0.14 -9.38 19.16
C LEU A 311 -1.09 -9.65 18.28
N SER A 312 -0.90 -9.79 16.96
CA SER A 312 -2.01 -10.07 16.05
C SER A 312 -2.67 -11.42 16.33
N ARG A 313 -1.87 -12.45 16.64
CA ARG A 313 -2.37 -13.77 16.98
C ARG A 313 -3.08 -13.77 18.35
N ALA A 314 -2.45 -13.19 19.36
CA ALA A 314 -3.03 -13.09 20.70
C ALA A 314 -4.34 -12.31 20.69
N PHE A 315 -4.42 -11.22 19.90
CA PHE A 315 -5.68 -10.50 19.73
C PHE A 315 -6.74 -11.31 18.98
N HIS A 316 -6.35 -12.08 17.96
CA HIS A 316 -7.29 -12.96 17.25
C HIS A 316 -7.86 -14.03 18.18
N GLU A 317 -7.01 -14.72 18.95
CA GLU A 317 -7.43 -15.71 19.96
C GLU A 317 -8.30 -15.09 21.06
N PHE A 318 -7.98 -13.86 21.49
CA PHE A 318 -8.80 -13.09 22.43
C PHE A 318 -10.16 -12.75 21.83
N ALA A 319 -10.19 -12.23 20.61
CA ALA A 319 -11.43 -11.85 19.94
C ALA A 319 -12.35 -13.06 19.70
N ASP A 320 -11.77 -14.19 19.29
CA ASP A 320 -12.49 -15.45 19.11
C ASP A 320 -13.07 -15.96 20.47
N LYS A 321 -12.23 -16.06 21.50
CA LYS A 321 -12.65 -16.49 22.85
C LYS A 321 -13.79 -15.65 23.42
N TRP A 322 -13.76 -14.35 23.21
CA TRP A 322 -14.73 -13.43 23.77
C TRP A 322 -15.80 -13.00 22.75
N GLU A 323 -15.84 -13.64 21.59
CA GLU A 323 -16.82 -13.38 20.51
C GLU A 323 -16.91 -11.88 20.15
N ILE A 324 -15.75 -11.24 19.94
CA ILE A 324 -15.67 -9.82 19.60
C ILE A 324 -15.80 -9.67 18.07
N TYR A 325 -17.01 -9.44 17.61
CA TYR A 325 -17.32 -9.20 16.20
C TYR A 325 -17.49 -7.70 15.95
N GLY A 326 -17.14 -7.27 14.73
CA GLY A 326 -17.38 -5.90 14.30
C GLY A 326 -18.69 -5.76 13.51
N THR A 327 -18.94 -4.56 13.03
CA THR A 327 -20.16 -4.16 12.32
C THR A 327 -20.42 -4.93 11.01
N THR A 328 -19.41 -5.57 10.44
CA THR A 328 -19.58 -6.42 9.25
C THR A 328 -19.96 -7.86 9.59
N GLY A 329 -20.06 -8.21 10.87
CA GLY A 329 -20.25 -9.59 11.33
C GLY A 329 -19.00 -10.46 11.27
N GLU A 330 -17.86 -9.93 10.79
CA GLU A 330 -16.59 -10.62 10.84
C GLU A 330 -15.94 -10.47 12.23
N LEU A 331 -15.12 -11.46 12.62
CA LEU A 331 -14.31 -11.39 13.85
C LEU A 331 -13.45 -10.12 13.83
N ALA A 332 -13.35 -9.42 14.94
CA ALA A 332 -12.56 -8.21 15.03
C ALA A 332 -11.06 -8.52 14.88
N THR A 333 -10.35 -7.66 14.20
CA THR A 333 -8.89 -7.64 14.11
C THR A 333 -8.34 -6.49 14.95
N PHE A 334 -7.03 -6.48 15.22
CA PHE A 334 -6.42 -5.34 15.89
C PHE A 334 -6.67 -4.01 15.14
N TYR A 335 -6.77 -4.08 13.81
CA TYR A 335 -7.10 -2.91 12.98
C TYR A 335 -8.55 -2.43 13.17
N SER A 336 -9.46 -3.32 13.57
CA SER A 336 -10.84 -2.97 13.91
C SER A 336 -10.92 -2.00 15.10
N LEU A 337 -10.01 -2.11 16.08
CA LEU A 337 -9.92 -1.20 17.21
C LEU A 337 -9.64 0.24 16.75
N ARG A 338 -8.72 0.39 15.82
CA ARG A 338 -8.40 1.67 15.21
C ARG A 338 -9.54 2.23 14.37
N HIS A 339 -10.26 1.39 13.63
CA HIS A 339 -11.49 1.81 12.93
C HIS A 339 -12.54 2.29 13.92
N THR A 340 -12.69 1.60 15.05
CA THR A 340 -13.61 1.99 16.13
C THR A 340 -13.25 3.36 16.69
N TYR A 341 -11.95 3.62 16.97
CA TYR A 341 -11.49 4.93 17.42
C TYR A 341 -11.87 6.05 16.46
N ALA A 342 -11.62 5.89 15.15
CA ALA A 342 -11.96 6.87 14.14
C ALA A 342 -13.49 7.10 14.05
N THR A 343 -14.27 6.01 14.01
CA THR A 343 -15.74 6.07 13.92
C THR A 343 -16.35 6.75 15.15
N MET A 344 -15.81 6.44 16.33
CA MET A 344 -16.27 7.04 17.60
C MET A 344 -16.04 8.55 17.61
N LEU A 345 -14.88 9.03 17.20
CA LEU A 345 -14.59 10.47 17.14
C LEU A 345 -15.47 11.19 16.13
N LEU A 346 -15.65 10.62 14.94
CA LEU A 346 -16.52 11.20 13.91
C LEU A 346 -17.99 11.26 14.36
N ARG A 347 -18.49 10.21 15.03
CA ARG A 347 -19.83 10.20 15.62
C ARG A 347 -19.99 11.22 16.76
N ALA A 348 -18.93 11.48 17.51
CA ALA A 348 -18.89 12.52 18.53
C ALA A 348 -18.79 13.94 17.96
N GLY A 349 -18.79 14.11 16.63
CA GLY A 349 -18.77 15.41 15.97
C GLY A 349 -17.38 16.01 15.78
N VAL A 350 -16.29 15.24 16.06
CA VAL A 350 -14.93 15.70 15.77
C VAL A 350 -14.76 15.76 14.25
N ASP A 351 -14.27 16.88 13.76
CA ASP A 351 -14.11 17.08 12.31
C ASP A 351 -13.14 16.08 11.66
N ALA A 352 -13.42 15.71 10.42
CA ALA A 352 -12.69 14.66 9.70
C ALA A 352 -11.19 14.99 9.50
N LYS A 353 -10.79 16.26 9.47
CA LYS A 353 -9.40 16.67 9.32
C LYS A 353 -8.63 16.43 10.62
N THR A 354 -9.23 16.77 11.76
CA THR A 354 -8.68 16.46 13.09
C THR A 354 -8.56 14.96 13.30
N VAL A 355 -9.61 14.17 12.98
CA VAL A 355 -9.55 12.71 13.05
C VAL A 355 -8.47 12.15 12.13
N ALA A 356 -8.34 12.65 10.90
CA ALA A 356 -7.28 12.24 9.97
C ALA A 356 -5.87 12.52 10.56
N SER A 357 -5.69 13.66 11.21
CA SER A 357 -4.45 14.03 11.89
C SER A 357 -4.13 13.06 13.04
N LEU A 358 -5.09 12.81 13.94
CA LEU A 358 -4.94 11.86 15.05
C LEU A 358 -4.66 10.43 14.58
N MET A 359 -5.26 10.05 13.45
CA MET A 359 -5.03 8.75 12.82
C MET A 359 -3.70 8.67 12.05
N GLY A 360 -3.06 9.79 11.74
CA GLY A 360 -1.89 9.84 10.85
C GLY A 360 -2.23 9.35 9.44
N HIS A 361 -3.34 9.80 8.89
CA HIS A 361 -3.74 9.57 7.51
C HIS A 361 -3.13 10.65 6.60
N SER A 362 -2.54 10.25 5.49
CA SER A 362 -1.98 11.17 4.51
C SER A 362 -3.06 11.95 3.72
N SER A 363 -4.32 11.55 3.82
CA SER A 363 -5.46 12.18 3.16
C SER A 363 -6.72 12.05 4.03
N VAL A 364 -7.49 13.13 4.12
CA VAL A 364 -8.81 13.14 4.80
C VAL A 364 -9.77 12.14 4.16
N ALA A 365 -9.66 11.90 2.84
CA ALA A 365 -10.45 10.90 2.14
C ALA A 365 -10.30 9.49 2.74
N MET A 366 -9.14 9.14 3.31
CA MET A 366 -8.95 7.87 4.01
C MET A 366 -9.85 7.78 5.25
N THR A 367 -9.98 8.86 6.00
CA THR A 367 -10.84 8.95 7.19
C THR A 367 -12.31 8.91 6.80
N LEU A 368 -12.71 9.68 5.79
CA LEU A 368 -14.08 9.67 5.29
C LEU A 368 -14.49 8.30 4.74
N ASN A 369 -13.56 7.56 4.13
CA ASN A 369 -13.81 6.19 3.67
C ASN A 369 -14.07 5.20 4.80
N VAL A 370 -13.54 5.44 6.00
CA VAL A 370 -13.86 4.65 7.21
C VAL A 370 -15.30 4.90 7.68
N TYR A 371 -15.80 6.11 7.44
CA TYR A 371 -17.16 6.55 7.85
C TYR A 371 -18.22 6.40 6.74
N ALA A 372 -17.81 6.17 5.48
CA ALA A 372 -18.68 6.19 4.30
C ALA A 372 -19.67 5.02 4.19
N SER A 373 -19.65 4.05 5.11
CA SER A 373 -20.81 3.18 5.33
C SER A 373 -21.90 4.06 5.95
N THR A 374 -22.88 4.42 5.14
CA THR A 374 -23.97 5.32 5.44
C THR A 374 -24.65 4.92 6.75
N ASP A 375 -24.31 5.63 7.83
CA ASP A 375 -25.02 5.51 9.10
C ASP A 375 -26.43 6.09 8.88
N PRO A 376 -27.51 5.29 8.89
CA PRO A 376 -28.88 5.81 8.78
C PRO A 376 -29.21 6.84 9.85
N GLN A 377 -28.58 6.73 11.04
CA GLN A 377 -28.75 7.68 12.13
C GLN A 377 -28.12 9.04 11.81
N ALA A 378 -26.96 9.06 11.15
CA ALA A 378 -26.35 10.32 10.71
C ALA A 378 -27.22 11.05 9.67
N LYS A 379 -27.88 10.32 8.78
CA LYS A 379 -28.84 10.92 7.81
C LYS A 379 -30.07 11.48 8.51
N ALA A 380 -30.62 10.74 9.48
CA ALA A 380 -31.75 11.20 10.26
C ALA A 380 -31.40 12.45 11.10
N ALA A 381 -30.21 12.46 11.72
CA ALA A 381 -29.72 13.62 12.46
C ALA A 381 -29.52 14.85 11.55
N ALA A 382 -28.98 14.67 10.34
CA ALA A 382 -28.88 15.75 9.37
C ALA A 382 -30.27 16.31 8.97
N GLY A 383 -31.27 15.44 8.82
CA GLY A 383 -32.64 15.86 8.57
C GLY A 383 -33.23 16.69 9.72
N ALA A 384 -32.97 16.30 10.97
CA ALA A 384 -33.39 17.05 12.16
C ALA A 384 -32.74 18.46 12.21
N VAL A 385 -31.42 18.55 11.93
CA VAL A 385 -30.71 19.82 11.88
C VAL A 385 -31.30 20.73 10.80
N VAL A 386 -31.62 20.20 9.62
CA VAL A 386 -32.26 20.99 8.53
C VAL A 386 -33.65 21.48 9.01
N ALA A 387 -34.43 20.62 9.65
CA ALA A 387 -35.75 21.01 10.18
C ALA A 387 -35.62 22.15 11.21
N ASP A 388 -34.67 22.08 12.13
CA ASP A 388 -34.41 23.13 13.13
C ASP A 388 -33.98 24.45 12.46
N LEU A 389 -33.05 24.41 11.49
CA LEU A 389 -32.63 25.60 10.77
C LEU A 389 -33.74 26.25 9.94
N MET A 390 -34.67 25.46 9.43
CA MET A 390 -35.81 25.97 8.65
C MET A 390 -36.95 26.51 9.55
N THR A 391 -36.99 26.12 10.84
CA THR A 391 -37.98 26.60 11.82
C THR A 391 -37.51 27.83 12.61
N GLN A 392 -36.21 28.11 12.66
CA GLN A 392 -35.61 29.34 13.21
C GLN A 392 -35.80 30.50 12.24
N ARG A 393 -37.07 31.01 12.10
CA ARG A 393 -37.41 32.28 11.40
C ARG A 393 -37.66 33.38 12.40
#